data_d988967b07f8bc08fd0ae724093c17e4
#
_entry.id   d988967b07f8bc08fd0ae724093c17e4
#
_cell.length_a   1.000
_cell.length_b   1.000
_cell.length_c   1.000
_cell.angle_alpha   90.00
_cell.angle_beta   90.00
_cell.angle_gamma   90.00
#
_symmetry.space_group_name_H-M   'P 1'
#
loop_
_entity.id
_entity.type
_entity.pdbx_description
1 polymer ?
#
loop_
_entity_poly.entity_id
_entity_poly.type
_entity_poly.pdbx_seq_one_letter_code
_entity_poly.pdbx_strand_id
1 'polypeptide(L)'
;LQDHGVRIWNEWADENGDLGPVYGHQWRSWPTPDGGTIDQLSNVINQIKNTPDSRRMIVSAWNVAEVEKMALPPCHSLFQFYVADGKLSCQLYQRSADVFLGVPFNIASYALLTMMISQCIGFLLRKRLCKTIYFC
;
A
#
# COMPACT_ATOMS: atom_id res chain seq x y z
N LEU A 1 6.47 16.80 3.72
CA LEU A 1 7.14 16.15 4.85
C LEU A 1 8.22 17.06 5.42
N GLN A 2 9.11 17.61 4.59
CA GLN A 2 10.18 18.51 5.02
C GLN A 2 9.65 19.76 5.74
N ASP A 3 8.53 20.34 5.27
CA ASP A 3 7.85 21.49 5.88
C ASP A 3 7.38 21.22 7.32
N HIS A 4 7.23 19.94 7.67
CA HIS A 4 6.88 19.46 9.01
C HIS A 4 8.07 18.88 9.79
N GLY A 5 9.29 19.11 9.32
CA GLY A 5 10.52 18.62 9.96
C GLY A 5 10.77 17.11 9.83
N VAL A 6 9.99 16.41 9.01
CA VAL A 6 10.14 14.96 8.78
C VAL A 6 11.18 14.73 7.69
N ARG A 7 12.29 14.06 8.03
CA ARG A 7 13.46 13.85 7.17
C ARG A 7 13.75 12.39 6.81
N ILE A 8 12.84 11.49 7.11
CA ILE A 8 13.04 10.03 7.03
C ILE A 8 13.47 9.54 5.64
N TRP A 9 13.13 10.26 4.57
CA TRP A 9 13.48 9.90 3.20
C TRP A 9 14.61 10.76 2.59
N ASN A 10 15.15 11.73 3.31
CA ASN A 10 16.14 12.66 2.75
C ASN A 10 17.45 11.97 2.32
N GLU A 11 17.84 10.88 2.98
CA GLU A 11 19.07 10.13 2.66
C GLU A 11 18.96 9.38 1.33
N TRP A 12 17.73 9.12 0.85
CA TRP A 12 17.47 8.34 -0.35
C TRP A 12 17.06 9.19 -1.54
N ALA A 13 16.62 10.41 -1.27
CA ALA A 13 16.18 11.34 -2.30
C ALA A 13 17.38 11.88 -3.10
N ASP A 14 17.16 12.11 -4.40
CA ASP A 14 18.12 12.79 -5.25
C ASP A 14 18.22 14.29 -4.90
N GLU A 15 19.02 15.04 -5.65
CA GLU A 15 19.23 16.48 -5.48
C GLU A 15 17.93 17.33 -5.64
N ASN A 16 16.91 16.79 -6.32
CA ASN A 16 15.61 17.43 -6.53
C ASN A 16 14.57 16.95 -5.48
N GLY A 17 14.93 16.04 -4.60
CA GLY A 17 14.04 15.44 -3.61
C GLY A 17 13.19 14.29 -4.18
N ASP A 18 13.54 13.74 -5.35
CA ASP A 18 12.83 12.64 -5.98
C ASP A 18 13.36 11.28 -5.46
N LEU A 19 12.44 10.34 -5.30
CA LEU A 19 12.70 8.97 -4.87
C LEU A 19 12.55 7.94 -6.00
N GLY A 20 12.21 8.39 -7.21
CA GLY A 20 11.83 7.52 -8.30
C GLY A 20 10.43 6.88 -8.13
N PRO A 21 10.10 5.87 -8.94
CA PRO A 21 8.75 5.31 -9.01
C PRO A 21 8.44 4.35 -7.84
N VAL A 22 8.58 4.84 -6.58
CA VAL A 22 8.34 4.04 -5.37
C VAL A 22 6.85 3.92 -5.03
N TYR A 23 6.50 3.10 -4.11
CA TYR A 23 5.19 2.80 -3.48
C TYR A 23 3.94 3.41 -4.14
N GLY A 24 3.66 4.69 -3.86
CA GLY A 24 2.45 5.38 -4.33
C GLY A 24 2.39 5.49 -5.84
N HIS A 25 3.52 5.63 -6.53
CA HIS A 25 3.59 5.59 -7.98
C HIS A 25 3.11 4.22 -8.48
N GLN A 26 3.68 3.14 -7.97
CA GLN A 26 3.30 1.78 -8.37
C GLN A 26 1.83 1.47 -8.05
N TRP A 27 1.31 1.96 -6.92
CA TRP A 27 -0.07 1.71 -6.52
C TRP A 27 -1.10 2.43 -7.40
N ARG A 28 -0.75 3.63 -7.89
CA ARG A 28 -1.67 4.54 -8.58
C ARG A 28 -1.42 4.69 -10.07
N SER A 29 -0.24 4.36 -10.54
CA SER A 29 0.21 4.63 -11.92
C SER A 29 1.17 3.54 -12.41
N TRP A 30 0.85 2.27 -12.17
CA TRP A 30 1.67 1.17 -12.68
C TRP A 30 1.75 1.22 -14.19
N PRO A 31 2.95 1.34 -14.80
CA PRO A 31 3.07 1.50 -16.25
C PRO A 31 2.68 0.22 -17.00
N THR A 32 2.05 0.40 -18.16
CA THR A 32 1.71 -0.68 -19.08
C THR A 32 2.53 -0.61 -20.36
N PRO A 33 2.74 -1.73 -21.08
CA PRO A 33 3.57 -1.76 -22.30
C PRO A 33 3.08 -0.84 -23.43
N ASP A 34 1.80 -0.51 -23.45
CA ASP A 34 1.17 0.40 -24.42
C ASP A 34 1.30 1.89 -24.05
N GLY A 35 2.04 2.21 -22.99
CA GLY A 35 2.25 3.56 -22.51
C GLY A 35 1.14 4.11 -21.59
N GLY A 36 0.15 3.27 -21.24
CA GLY A 36 -0.87 3.59 -20.26
C GLY A 36 -0.42 3.34 -18.82
N THR A 37 -1.37 3.47 -17.88
CA THR A 37 -1.15 3.18 -16.47
C THR A 37 -2.32 2.44 -15.83
N ILE A 38 -2.02 1.65 -14.80
CA ILE A 38 -3.02 0.94 -13.99
C ILE A 38 -3.05 1.56 -12.59
N ASP A 39 -4.23 2.01 -12.16
CA ASP A 39 -4.50 2.39 -10.78
C ASP A 39 -4.97 1.15 -9.99
N GLN A 40 -4.02 0.45 -9.39
CA GLN A 40 -4.27 -0.76 -8.61
C GLN A 40 -5.21 -0.50 -7.42
N LEU A 41 -5.06 0.66 -6.76
CA LEU A 41 -5.85 1.00 -5.58
C LEU A 41 -7.32 1.21 -5.93
N SER A 42 -7.61 1.96 -7.00
CA SER A 42 -8.98 2.13 -7.51
C SER A 42 -9.60 0.80 -7.94
N ASN A 43 -8.82 -0.06 -8.59
CA ASN A 43 -9.27 -1.39 -8.98
C ASN A 43 -9.65 -2.24 -7.77
N VAL A 44 -8.84 -2.23 -6.72
CA VAL A 44 -9.12 -2.97 -5.47
C VAL A 44 -10.37 -2.41 -4.77
N ILE A 45 -10.52 -1.09 -4.67
CA ILE A 45 -11.72 -0.47 -4.09
C ILE A 45 -12.98 -0.91 -4.85
N ASN A 46 -12.92 -0.93 -6.19
CA ASN A 46 -14.02 -1.39 -7.02
C ASN A 46 -14.31 -2.89 -6.82
N GLN A 47 -13.27 -3.73 -6.67
CA GLN A 47 -13.45 -5.15 -6.37
C GLN A 47 -14.12 -5.38 -5.01
N ILE A 48 -13.68 -4.65 -3.96
CA ILE A 48 -14.29 -4.74 -2.64
C ILE A 48 -15.78 -4.38 -2.69
N LYS A 49 -16.16 -3.36 -3.48
CA LYS A 49 -17.57 -2.93 -3.65
C LYS A 49 -18.42 -3.95 -4.40
N ASN A 50 -17.91 -4.47 -5.50
CA ASN A 50 -18.72 -5.19 -6.48
C ASN A 50 -18.55 -6.72 -6.41
N THR A 51 -17.41 -7.19 -5.91
CA THR A 51 -17.05 -8.61 -5.81
C THR A 51 -16.28 -8.89 -4.52
N PRO A 52 -16.88 -8.69 -3.33
CA PRO A 52 -16.19 -8.78 -2.05
C PRO A 52 -15.55 -10.14 -1.77
N ASP A 53 -16.06 -11.22 -2.39
CA ASP A 53 -15.49 -12.57 -2.26
C ASP A 53 -14.25 -12.81 -3.15
N SER A 54 -13.81 -11.79 -3.91
CA SER A 54 -12.62 -11.88 -4.76
C SER A 54 -11.37 -12.14 -3.91
N ARG A 55 -10.52 -13.05 -4.38
CA ARG A 55 -9.19 -13.30 -3.82
C ARG A 55 -8.08 -12.56 -4.57
N ARG A 56 -8.45 -11.64 -5.48
CA ARG A 56 -7.54 -10.90 -6.36
C ARG A 56 -7.32 -9.45 -5.92
N MET A 57 -7.73 -9.11 -4.70
CA MET A 57 -7.62 -7.76 -4.14
C MET A 57 -6.19 -7.48 -3.65
N ILE A 58 -5.24 -7.52 -4.59
CA ILE A 58 -3.80 -7.37 -4.35
C ILE A 58 -3.32 -6.05 -4.95
N VAL A 59 -2.44 -5.36 -4.21
CA VAL A 59 -1.69 -4.19 -4.67
C VAL A 59 -0.21 -4.49 -4.50
N SER A 60 0.55 -4.40 -5.60
CA SER A 60 1.99 -4.63 -5.62
C SER A 60 2.75 -3.33 -5.78
N ALA A 61 3.83 -3.17 -5.02
CA ALA A 61 4.83 -2.13 -5.23
C ALA A 61 6.09 -2.68 -5.92
N TRP A 62 6.24 -4.00 -6.01
CA TRP A 62 7.40 -4.66 -6.59
C TRP A 62 7.25 -4.78 -8.09
N ASN A 63 7.67 -3.74 -8.81
CA ASN A 63 7.70 -3.72 -10.27
C ASN A 63 9.11 -4.09 -10.76
N VAL A 64 9.28 -5.30 -11.25
CA VAL A 64 10.59 -5.83 -11.69
C VAL A 64 11.21 -4.98 -12.81
N ALA A 65 10.39 -4.35 -13.66
CA ALA A 65 10.87 -3.49 -14.74
C ALA A 65 11.37 -2.11 -14.25
N GLU A 66 11.04 -1.71 -13.03
CA GLU A 66 11.33 -0.39 -12.50
C GLU A 66 12.06 -0.38 -11.15
N VAL A 67 12.23 -1.54 -10.52
CA VAL A 67 12.82 -1.63 -9.19
C VAL A 67 14.23 -1.00 -9.11
N GLU A 68 15.00 -1.09 -10.18
CA GLU A 68 16.34 -0.50 -10.27
C GLU A 68 16.33 1.04 -10.45
N LYS A 69 15.17 1.62 -10.77
CA LYS A 69 14.99 3.08 -10.88
C LYS A 69 14.56 3.71 -9.56
N MET A 70 14.28 2.91 -8.56
CA MET A 70 13.82 3.35 -7.25
C MET A 70 15.00 3.69 -6.35
N ALA A 71 14.91 4.80 -5.65
CA ALA A 71 15.94 5.19 -4.66
C ALA A 71 16.18 4.10 -3.61
N LEU A 72 15.11 3.38 -3.25
CA LEU A 72 15.16 2.20 -2.39
C LEU A 72 14.10 1.18 -2.85
N PRO A 73 14.49 -0.06 -3.20
CA PRO A 73 13.55 -1.12 -3.52
C PRO A 73 12.52 -1.34 -2.39
N PRO A 74 11.22 -1.51 -2.73
CA PRO A 74 10.15 -1.50 -1.73
C PRO A 74 10.31 -2.61 -0.69
N CYS A 75 10.35 -2.24 0.58
CA CYS A 75 10.29 -3.19 1.70
C CYS A 75 8.88 -3.79 1.81
N HIS A 76 7.86 -2.97 1.64
CA HIS A 76 6.46 -3.38 1.53
C HIS A 76 6.18 -3.84 0.10
N SER A 77 6.45 -5.10 -0.20
CA SER A 77 6.43 -5.61 -1.58
C SER A 77 5.02 -5.69 -2.15
N LEU A 78 4.07 -6.15 -1.35
CA LEU A 78 2.65 -6.21 -1.72
C LEU A 78 1.76 -6.25 -0.48
N PHE A 79 0.49 -5.89 -0.68
CA PHE A 79 -0.55 -6.13 0.31
C PHE A 79 -1.83 -6.63 -0.34
N GLN A 80 -2.64 -7.34 0.44
CA GLN A 80 -3.90 -7.93 -0.01
C GLN A 80 -5.02 -7.58 0.95
N PHE A 81 -6.19 -7.25 0.40
CA PHE A 81 -7.42 -7.14 1.18
C PHE A 81 -8.23 -8.43 1.13
N TYR A 82 -9.00 -8.64 2.19
CA TYR A 82 -9.93 -9.74 2.31
C TYR A 82 -11.18 -9.30 3.03
N VAL A 83 -12.35 -9.70 2.51
CA VAL A 83 -13.65 -9.42 3.11
C VAL A 83 -14.26 -10.71 3.62
N ALA A 84 -14.65 -10.72 4.89
CA ALA A 84 -15.40 -11.82 5.50
C ALA A 84 -16.36 -11.27 6.54
N ASP A 85 -17.59 -11.79 6.59
CA ASP A 85 -18.63 -11.38 7.55
C ASP A 85 -18.83 -9.84 7.61
N GLY A 86 -18.77 -9.18 6.46
CA GLY A 86 -18.90 -7.71 6.36
C GLY A 86 -17.73 -6.94 7.01
N LYS A 87 -16.57 -7.56 7.16
CA LYS A 87 -15.35 -6.95 7.73
C LYS A 87 -14.24 -6.96 6.70
N LEU A 88 -13.54 -5.84 6.59
CA LEU A 88 -12.35 -5.70 5.75
C LEU A 88 -11.10 -6.00 6.57
N SER A 89 -10.22 -6.85 6.03
CA SER A 89 -8.90 -7.15 6.57
C SER A 89 -7.83 -6.81 5.54
N CYS A 90 -6.62 -6.49 6.02
CA CYS A 90 -5.46 -6.24 5.17
C CYS A 90 -4.30 -7.11 5.65
N GLN A 91 -3.62 -7.76 4.71
CA GLN A 91 -2.37 -8.48 4.95
C GLN A 91 -1.26 -7.81 4.16
N LEU A 92 -0.15 -7.50 4.84
CA LEU A 92 1.05 -6.92 4.25
C LEU A 92 2.17 -7.96 4.20
N TYR A 93 2.81 -8.10 3.04
CA TYR A 93 4.07 -8.81 2.90
C TYR A 93 5.23 -7.81 2.86
N GLN A 94 6.14 -7.92 3.83
CA GLN A 94 7.40 -7.17 3.88
C GLN A 94 8.58 -8.10 3.66
N ARG A 95 9.40 -7.82 2.62
CA ARG A 95 10.65 -8.55 2.37
C ARG A 95 11.78 -8.19 3.35
N SER A 96 11.65 -7.03 4.00
CA SER A 96 12.60 -6.49 4.95
C SER A 96 11.90 -5.52 5.89
N ALA A 97 12.25 -5.49 7.14
CA ALA A 97 11.67 -4.60 8.13
C ALA A 97 12.68 -4.24 9.23
N ASP A 98 12.70 -2.97 9.62
CA ASP A 98 13.26 -2.56 10.91
C ASP A 98 12.18 -2.77 11.97
N VAL A 99 12.42 -3.71 12.88
CA VAL A 99 11.43 -4.13 13.88
C VAL A 99 11.17 -3.03 14.91
N PHE A 100 12.17 -2.22 15.20
CA PHE A 100 12.07 -1.18 16.24
C PHE A 100 11.57 0.15 15.68
N LEU A 101 12.17 0.66 14.62
CA LEU A 101 11.83 1.97 14.06
C LEU A 101 10.73 1.88 12.99
N GLY A 102 10.72 0.83 12.16
CA GLY A 102 9.84 0.74 10.99
C GLY A 102 8.49 0.10 11.27
N VAL A 103 8.48 -1.08 11.88
CA VAL A 103 7.26 -1.90 12.05
C VAL A 103 6.11 -1.16 12.74
N PRO A 104 6.30 -0.39 13.83
CA PRO A 104 5.20 0.35 14.45
C PRO A 104 4.51 1.34 13.48
N PHE A 105 5.30 2.07 12.67
CA PHE A 105 4.77 2.99 11.66
C PHE A 105 4.10 2.24 10.50
N ASN A 106 4.63 1.08 10.11
CA ASN A 106 4.04 0.26 9.07
C ASN A 106 2.65 -0.25 9.50
N ILE A 107 2.53 -0.74 10.74
CA ILE A 107 1.24 -1.14 11.32
C ILE A 107 0.26 0.03 11.30
N ALA A 108 0.66 1.20 11.80
CA ALA A 108 -0.19 2.38 11.82
C ALA A 108 -0.64 2.81 10.40
N SER A 109 0.27 2.81 9.44
CA SER A 109 0.00 3.22 8.05
C SER A 109 -1.01 2.29 7.37
N TYR A 110 -0.83 0.97 7.47
CA TYR A 110 -1.76 0.02 6.84
C TYR A 110 -3.08 -0.11 7.59
N ALA A 111 -3.09 0.10 8.90
CA ALA A 111 -4.33 0.25 9.67
C ALA A 111 -5.13 1.46 9.16
N LEU A 112 -4.48 2.63 9.03
CA LEU A 112 -5.11 3.84 8.50
C LEU A 112 -5.60 3.63 7.06
N LEU A 113 -4.78 3.05 6.18
CA LEU A 113 -5.18 2.74 4.80
C LEU A 113 -6.43 1.85 4.76
N THR A 114 -6.48 0.80 5.59
CA THR A 114 -7.63 -0.10 5.69
C THR A 114 -8.88 0.64 6.16
N MET A 115 -8.74 1.54 7.13
CA MET A 115 -9.84 2.39 7.62
C MET A 115 -10.35 3.34 6.53
N MET A 116 -9.46 4.00 5.80
CA MET A 116 -9.81 4.92 4.71
C MET A 116 -10.57 4.17 3.60
N ILE A 117 -10.09 3.00 3.18
CA ILE A 117 -10.77 2.19 2.18
C ILE A 117 -12.14 1.73 2.69
N SER A 118 -12.23 1.24 3.91
CA SER A 118 -13.50 0.85 4.53
C SER A 118 -14.52 2.00 4.52
N GLN A 119 -14.08 3.22 4.79
CA GLN A 119 -14.92 4.41 4.72
C GLN A 119 -15.41 4.70 3.31
N CYS A 120 -14.52 4.60 2.31
CA CYS A 120 -14.84 4.85 0.90
C CYS A 120 -15.86 3.87 0.32
N ILE A 121 -15.95 2.67 0.84
CA ILE A 121 -16.86 1.63 0.34
C ILE A 121 -18.21 1.61 1.05
N GLY A 122 -18.45 2.52 2.02
CA GLY A 122 -19.72 2.58 2.76
C GLY A 122 -19.97 1.39 3.69
N PHE A 123 -18.95 0.56 3.94
CA PHE A 123 -19.01 -0.42 5.01
C PHE A 123 -19.05 0.37 6.33
N LEU A 124 -20.23 0.46 6.92
CA LEU A 124 -20.39 1.01 8.25
C LEU A 124 -19.37 0.35 9.17
N LEU A 125 -18.48 1.17 9.70
CA LEU A 125 -17.57 0.83 10.79
C LEU A 125 -18.38 0.41 12.03
N ARG A 126 -19.07 -0.73 11.97
CA ARG A 126 -19.61 -1.37 13.17
C ARG A 126 -18.42 -1.87 13.98
N LYS A 127 -17.94 -1.02 14.88
CA LYS A 127 -17.14 -1.24 16.11
C LYS A 127 -16.12 -2.42 16.20
N ARG A 128 -15.77 -3.10 15.12
CA ARG A 128 -14.71 -4.12 15.11
C ARG A 128 -13.88 -3.99 13.83
N LEU A 129 -13.08 -2.94 13.82
CA LEU A 129 -12.06 -2.72 12.82
C LEU A 129 -11.07 -3.89 12.75
N CYS A 130 -10.64 -4.12 11.52
CA CYS A 130 -9.36 -4.69 11.11
C CYS A 130 -8.73 -5.63 12.14
N LYS A 131 -8.97 -6.89 11.96
CA LYS A 131 -8.41 -7.87 12.87
C LYS A 131 -7.10 -8.44 12.38
N THR A 132 -6.34 -7.91 11.48
CA THR A 132 -4.98 -8.47 11.40
C THR A 132 -4.17 -7.85 10.27
N ILE A 133 -3.10 -7.17 10.63
CA ILE A 133 -1.95 -6.96 9.77
C ILE A 133 -1.05 -8.16 10.05
N TYR A 134 -0.91 -9.06 9.07
CA TYR A 134 0.06 -10.14 9.16
C TYR A 134 1.37 -9.66 8.51
N PHE A 135 2.46 -9.83 9.24
CA PHE A 135 3.81 -9.75 8.70
C PHE A 135 4.27 -11.19 8.41
N CYS A 136 4.71 -11.46 7.21
CA CYS A 136 5.42 -12.70 6.86
C CYS A 136 6.87 -12.36 6.61
#